data_5b0694cdb169a37546182ed4f60606cc
#
_entry.id   5b0694cdb169a37546182ed4f60606cc
#
_cell.length_a   1.000
_cell.length_b   1.000
_cell.length_c   1.000
_cell.angle_alpha   90.00
_cell.angle_beta   90.00
_cell.angle_gamma   90.00
#
_symmetry.space_group_name_H-M   'P 1'
#
loop_
_entity.id
_entity.type
_entity.pdbx_description
1 polymer ?
#
loop_
_entity_poly.entity_id
_entity_poly.type
_entity_poly.pdbx_seq_one_letter_code
_entity_poly.pdbx_strand_id
1 'polypeptide(L)'
;MKRYCFDIDGTICNNTWGKYDEALPYKDRIECVNQLYDSGNYITYFTARGMGTCNGDIDKVYEKWGEFTEIQLSLWGCKFHKLRLGKPNADYYIDDKGITDENYFGKFCL
;
A
#
# COMPACT_ATOMS: atom_id res chain seq x y z
N MET A 1 11.73 -8.68 -15.37
CA MET A 1 11.11 -8.51 -14.03
C MET A 1 11.40 -7.11 -13.50
N LYS A 2 10.38 -6.42 -13.07
CA LYS A 2 10.51 -5.11 -12.43
C LYS A 2 10.03 -5.19 -11.00
N ARG A 3 10.50 -4.26 -10.17
CA ARG A 3 10.11 -4.16 -8.77
C ARG A 3 9.23 -2.92 -8.60
N TYR A 4 8.04 -3.14 -8.04
CA TYR A 4 7.08 -2.06 -7.79
C TYR A 4 6.83 -1.93 -6.29
N CYS A 5 6.70 -0.69 -5.84
CA CYS A 5 6.35 -0.39 -4.46
C CYS A 5 5.08 0.46 -4.46
N PHE A 6 4.01 -0.10 -3.93
CA PHE A 6 2.71 0.57 -3.87
C PHE A 6 2.37 0.97 -2.44
N ASP A 7 1.82 2.16 -2.30
CA ASP A 7 1.18 2.60 -1.06
C ASP A 7 -0.15 1.86 -0.89
N ILE A 8 -0.76 1.97 0.28
CA ILE A 8 -2.05 1.34 0.57
C ILE A 8 -3.16 2.39 0.61
N ASP A 9 -3.26 3.15 1.71
CA ASP A 9 -4.34 4.11 1.91
C ASP A 9 -4.25 5.26 0.92
N GLY A 10 -5.34 5.51 0.20
CA GLY A 10 -5.38 6.49 -0.88
C GLY A 10 -4.89 5.96 -2.22
N THR A 11 -4.34 4.73 -2.28
CA THR A 11 -3.77 4.15 -3.50
C THR A 11 -4.53 2.91 -3.95
N ILE A 12 -4.71 1.91 -3.09
CA ILE A 12 -5.51 0.71 -3.40
C ILE A 12 -6.79 0.64 -2.58
N CYS A 13 -7.03 1.60 -1.74
CA CYS A 13 -8.25 1.78 -0.96
C CYS A 13 -8.42 3.27 -0.66
N ASN A 14 -9.57 3.64 -0.11
CA ASN A 14 -9.79 5.03 0.30
C ASN A 14 -8.98 5.37 1.56
N ASN A 15 -8.78 6.67 1.78
CA ASN A 15 -8.23 7.17 3.04
C ASN A 15 -9.29 7.12 4.13
N THR A 16 -8.92 6.65 5.31
CA THR A 16 -9.83 6.54 6.46
C THR A 16 -9.37 7.34 7.67
N TRP A 17 -8.25 8.03 7.54
CA TRP A 17 -7.70 8.89 8.61
C TRP A 17 -7.46 8.10 9.91
N GLY A 18 -6.92 6.90 9.79
CA GLY A 18 -6.58 6.03 10.91
C GLY A 18 -7.63 4.98 11.26
N LYS A 19 -8.80 5.02 10.63
CA LYS A 19 -9.84 4.00 10.82
C LYS A 19 -9.70 2.90 9.79
N TYR A 20 -8.60 2.17 9.85
CA TYR A 20 -8.20 1.21 8.80
C TYR A 20 -9.19 0.05 8.62
N ASP A 21 -9.95 -0.27 9.65
CA ASP A 21 -11.02 -1.28 9.59
C ASP A 21 -12.20 -0.84 8.71
N GLU A 22 -12.34 0.46 8.45
CA GLU A 22 -13.39 1.01 7.60
C GLU A 22 -12.94 1.21 6.14
N ALA A 23 -11.71 0.84 5.82
CA ALA A 23 -11.18 1.03 4.47
C ALA A 23 -11.92 0.17 3.44
N LEU A 24 -12.25 0.78 2.30
CA LEU A 24 -12.93 0.12 1.18
C LEU A 24 -11.93 -0.04 0.03
N PRO A 25 -11.71 -1.26 -0.47
CA PRO A 25 -10.72 -1.51 -1.50
C PRO A 25 -11.16 -0.99 -2.86
N TYR A 26 -10.19 -0.50 -3.64
CA TYR A 26 -10.37 -0.20 -5.05
C TYR A 26 -10.05 -1.46 -5.85
N LYS A 27 -11.07 -2.26 -6.12
CA LYS A 27 -10.91 -3.60 -6.70
C LYS A 27 -10.21 -3.60 -8.06
N ASP A 28 -10.49 -2.64 -8.90
CA ASP A 28 -9.87 -2.49 -10.22
C ASP A 28 -8.37 -2.22 -10.11
N ARG A 29 -7.96 -1.41 -9.15
CA ARG A 29 -6.54 -1.13 -8.91
C ARG A 29 -5.81 -2.35 -8.34
N ILE A 30 -6.44 -3.05 -7.41
CA ILE A 30 -5.89 -4.29 -6.85
C ILE A 30 -5.70 -5.33 -7.96
N GLU A 31 -6.69 -5.47 -8.85
CA GLU A 31 -6.58 -6.38 -9.98
C GLU A 31 -5.42 -6.02 -10.89
N CYS A 32 -5.20 -4.73 -11.14
CA CYS A 32 -4.08 -4.24 -11.92
C CYS A 32 -2.74 -4.63 -11.29
N VAL A 33 -2.58 -4.43 -9.98
CA VAL A 33 -1.37 -4.84 -9.26
C VAL A 33 -1.19 -6.36 -9.30
N ASN A 34 -2.29 -7.11 -9.15
CA ASN A 34 -2.25 -8.57 -9.22
C ASN A 34 -1.79 -9.06 -10.60
N GLN A 35 -2.18 -8.38 -11.67
CA GLN A 35 -1.70 -8.71 -13.00
C GLN A 35 -0.18 -8.50 -13.14
N LEU A 36 0.35 -7.47 -12.52
CA LEU A 36 1.81 -7.27 -12.46
C LEU A 36 2.47 -8.43 -11.74
N TYR A 37 1.90 -8.86 -10.62
CA TYR A 37 2.40 -10.01 -9.86
C TYR A 37 2.39 -11.27 -10.72
N ASP A 38 1.27 -11.54 -11.39
CA ASP A 38 1.11 -12.73 -12.23
C ASP A 38 2.06 -12.71 -13.43
N SER A 39 2.46 -11.52 -13.90
CA SER A 39 3.41 -11.35 -15.01
C SER A 39 4.87 -11.47 -14.57
N GLY A 40 5.14 -11.81 -13.32
CA GLY A 40 6.49 -12.06 -12.83
C GLY A 40 7.18 -10.85 -12.23
N ASN A 41 6.47 -9.80 -11.93
CA ASN A 41 7.05 -8.63 -11.28
C ASN A 41 7.04 -8.78 -9.76
N TYR A 42 7.96 -8.11 -9.08
CA TYR A 42 8.07 -8.14 -7.63
C TYR A 42 7.25 -7.00 -7.03
N ILE A 43 6.32 -7.33 -6.15
CA ILE A 43 5.38 -6.37 -5.57
C ILE A 43 5.64 -6.19 -4.08
N THR A 44 5.85 -4.94 -3.67
CA THR A 44 5.90 -4.53 -2.27
C THR A 44 4.76 -3.56 -2.00
N TYR A 45 4.03 -3.78 -0.91
CA TYR A 45 3.16 -2.75 -0.34
C TYR A 45 3.87 -2.08 0.82
N PHE A 46 3.91 -0.76 0.81
CA PHE A 46 4.63 0.05 1.79
C PHE A 46 3.71 1.14 2.33
N THR A 47 3.46 1.14 3.64
CA THR A 47 2.42 1.98 4.24
C THR A 47 2.92 2.77 5.45
N ALA A 48 2.36 3.98 5.61
CA ALA A 48 2.57 4.82 6.78
C ALA A 48 1.54 4.58 7.89
N ARG A 49 0.72 3.51 7.77
CA ARG A 49 -0.29 3.19 8.80
C ARG A 49 0.33 3.18 10.20
N GLY A 50 -0.35 3.86 11.12
CA GLY A 50 0.06 3.92 12.51
C GLY A 50 1.23 4.84 12.82
N MET A 51 1.91 5.38 11.82
CA MET A 51 3.11 6.22 12.05
C MET A 51 2.79 7.50 12.83
N GLY A 52 1.62 8.10 12.60
CA GLY A 52 1.19 9.27 13.35
C GLY A 52 0.94 8.97 14.82
N THR A 53 0.13 7.95 15.10
CA THR A 53 -0.27 7.60 16.48
C THR A 53 0.84 6.96 17.29
N CYS A 54 1.79 6.30 16.63
CA CYS A 54 2.93 5.67 17.28
C CYS A 54 4.19 6.57 17.27
N ASN A 55 4.04 7.83 16.87
CA ASN A 55 5.16 8.80 16.83
C ASN A 55 6.38 8.28 16.05
N GLY A 56 6.14 7.56 14.97
CA GLY A 56 7.22 7.03 14.13
C GLY A 56 7.94 5.82 14.70
N ASP A 57 7.50 5.27 15.83
CA ASP A 57 8.09 4.07 16.41
C ASP A 57 7.66 2.84 15.61
N ILE A 58 8.55 2.36 14.73
CA ILE A 58 8.26 1.30 13.78
C ILE A 58 7.90 -0.01 14.48
N ASP A 59 8.57 -0.35 15.58
CA ASP A 59 8.27 -1.58 16.32
C ASP A 59 6.83 -1.58 16.85
N LYS A 60 6.39 -0.43 17.40
CA LYS A 60 5.02 -0.28 17.87
C LYS A 60 4.00 -0.31 16.71
N VAL A 61 4.38 0.24 15.57
CA VAL A 61 3.52 0.21 14.37
C VAL A 61 3.29 -1.23 13.93
N TYR A 62 4.34 -2.05 13.85
CA TYR A 62 4.19 -3.46 13.49
C TYR A 62 3.39 -4.24 14.52
N GLU A 63 3.64 -3.99 15.80
CA GLU A 63 2.92 -4.66 16.88
C GLU A 63 1.41 -4.37 16.79
N LYS A 64 1.04 -3.14 16.52
CA LYS A 64 -0.35 -2.71 16.50
C LYS A 64 -1.06 -3.01 15.18
N TRP A 65 -0.39 -2.80 14.05
CA TRP A 65 -1.02 -2.78 12.73
C TRP A 65 -0.46 -3.78 11.71
N GLY A 66 0.62 -4.46 12.02
CA GLY A 66 1.27 -5.36 11.06
C GLY A 66 0.37 -6.52 10.65
N GLU A 67 -0.09 -7.30 11.61
CA GLU A 67 -0.96 -8.45 11.34
C GLU A 67 -2.31 -8.03 10.76
N PHE A 68 -2.92 -6.99 11.31
CA PHE A 68 -4.17 -6.46 10.79
C PHE A 68 -4.07 -6.11 9.31
N THR A 69 -3.02 -5.40 8.91
CA THR A 69 -2.83 -4.97 7.53
C THR A 69 -2.61 -6.17 6.61
N GLU A 70 -1.80 -7.13 7.03
CA GLU A 70 -1.57 -8.34 6.25
C GLU A 70 -2.85 -9.12 6.01
N ILE A 71 -3.67 -9.30 7.04
CA ILE A 71 -4.96 -9.98 6.94
C ILE A 71 -5.89 -9.21 6.00
N GLN A 72 -5.97 -7.89 6.14
CA GLN A 72 -6.83 -7.06 5.30
C GLN A 72 -6.45 -7.18 3.83
N LEU A 73 -5.15 -7.09 3.50
CA LEU A 73 -4.69 -7.24 2.12
C LEU A 73 -5.04 -8.63 1.57
N SER A 74 -4.90 -9.66 2.39
CA SER A 74 -5.26 -11.03 1.99
C SER A 74 -6.76 -11.16 1.72
N LEU A 75 -7.59 -10.57 2.57
CA LEU A 75 -9.05 -10.57 2.39
C LEU A 75 -9.48 -9.81 1.14
N TRP A 76 -8.73 -8.78 0.76
CA TRP A 76 -8.99 -8.04 -0.47
C TRP A 76 -8.46 -8.77 -1.72
N GLY A 77 -7.80 -9.91 -1.55
CA GLY A 77 -7.24 -10.68 -2.67
C GLY A 77 -5.96 -10.11 -3.24
N CYS A 78 -5.25 -9.28 -2.48
CA CYS A 78 -3.98 -8.70 -2.94
C CYS A 78 -2.90 -9.76 -3.04
N LYS A 79 -2.18 -9.77 -4.16
CA LYS A 79 -1.00 -10.60 -4.37
C LYS A 79 0.23 -9.73 -4.22
N PHE A 80 1.14 -10.11 -3.34
CA PHE A 80 2.36 -9.35 -3.09
C PHE A 80 3.45 -10.26 -2.52
N HIS A 81 4.69 -9.82 -2.63
CA HIS A 81 5.83 -10.52 -2.10
C HIS A 81 6.21 -10.01 -0.72
N LYS A 82 6.01 -8.71 -0.48
CA LYS A 82 6.43 -8.09 0.77
C LYS A 82 5.44 -7.00 1.19
N LEU A 83 5.16 -6.98 2.48
CA LEU A 83 4.45 -5.89 3.13
C LEU A 83 5.41 -5.20 4.08
N ARG A 84 5.53 -3.89 3.97
CA ARG A 84 6.35 -3.08 4.87
C ARG A 84 5.50 -1.97 5.48
N LEU A 85 5.55 -1.87 6.79
CA LEU A 85 5.08 -0.71 7.53
C LEU A 85 6.30 0.19 7.81
N GLY A 86 6.06 1.37 8.34
CA GLY A 86 7.16 2.28 8.65
C GLY A 86 7.50 3.28 7.56
N LYS A 87 6.64 3.43 6.56
CA LYS A 87 6.79 4.50 5.59
C LYS A 87 6.67 5.85 6.33
N PRO A 88 7.58 6.80 6.12
CA PRO A 88 7.48 8.10 6.77
C PRO A 88 6.12 8.75 6.48
N ASN A 89 5.49 9.32 7.51
CA ASN A 89 4.25 10.05 7.38
C ASN A 89 4.59 11.48 6.94
N ALA A 90 4.60 11.72 5.64
CA ALA A 90 5.01 12.98 5.04
C ALA A 90 3.89 13.56 4.18
N ASP A 91 3.93 14.87 3.97
CA ASP A 91 3.00 15.53 3.04
C ASP A 91 3.40 15.32 1.60
N TYR A 92 4.71 15.20 1.32
CA TYR A 92 5.26 15.01 -0.01
C TYR A 92 6.32 13.92 0.00
N TYR A 93 6.29 13.07 -1.00
CA TYR A 93 7.32 12.05 -1.24
C TYR A 93 8.02 12.43 -2.55
N ILE A 94 9.22 12.92 -2.45
CA ILE A 94 9.98 13.44 -3.60
C ILE A 94 11.14 12.51 -3.87
N ASP A 95 11.12 11.87 -5.03
CA ASP A 95 12.20 11.01 -5.49
C ASP A 95 12.23 10.96 -7.02
N ASP A 96 13.19 10.26 -7.59
CA ASP A 96 13.39 10.19 -9.03
C ASP A 96 12.53 9.13 -9.74
N LYS A 97 11.83 8.28 -8.98
CA LYS A 97 11.08 7.14 -9.53
C LYS A 97 9.59 7.16 -9.19
N GLY A 98 9.17 8.11 -8.37
CA GLY A 98 7.80 8.19 -7.91
C GLY A 98 6.82 8.54 -9.01
N ILE A 99 5.70 7.85 -9.02
CA ILE A 99 4.56 8.13 -9.90
C ILE A 99 3.34 8.25 -9.00
N THR A 100 2.49 9.24 -9.22
CA THR A 100 1.26 9.35 -8.46
C THR A 100 0.32 8.20 -8.80
N ASP A 101 -0.51 7.81 -7.85
CA ASP A 101 -1.49 6.73 -8.05
C ASP A 101 -2.43 7.03 -9.22
N GLU A 102 -2.92 8.25 -9.34
CA GLU A 102 -3.80 8.66 -10.44
C GLU A 102 -3.13 8.49 -11.80
N ASN A 103 -1.89 8.95 -11.91
CA ASN A 103 -1.15 8.83 -13.15
C ASN A 103 -0.84 7.37 -13.50
N TYR A 104 -0.44 6.58 -12.50
CA TYR A 104 -0.10 5.19 -12.74
C TYR A 104 -1.32 4.39 -13.19
N PHE A 105 -2.38 4.39 -12.38
CA PHE A 105 -3.56 3.57 -12.68
C PHE A 105 -4.35 4.10 -13.87
N GLY A 106 -4.38 5.41 -14.06
CA GLY A 106 -5.04 6.00 -15.21
C GLY A 106 -4.33 5.73 -16.53
N LYS A 107 -3.01 5.54 -16.52
CA LYS A 107 -2.21 5.36 -17.73
C LYS A 107 -1.91 3.90 -18.04
N PHE A 108 -1.66 3.08 -17.02
CA PHE A 108 -1.15 1.72 -17.19
C PHE A 108 -2.17 0.63 -16.89
N CYS A 109 -3.31 0.98 -16.32
CA CYS A 109 -4.32 0.02 -15.86
C CYS A 109 -5.73 0.38 -16.33
N LEU A 110 -5.86 0.64 -17.60
CA LEU A 110 -7.17 0.94 -18.21
C LEU A 110 -7.92 -0.33 -18.56
#